data_581e09cbb1351c29b531db35f6b1f8e4
#
_entry.id   581e09cbb1351c29b531db35f6b1f8e4
#
_cell.length_a   1.000
_cell.length_b   1.000
_cell.length_c   1.000
_cell.angle_alpha   90.00
_cell.angle_beta   90.00
_cell.angle_gamma   90.00
#
_symmetry.space_group_name_H-M   'P 1'
#
loop_
_entity.id
_entity.type
_entity.pdbx_description
1 polymer ?
#
loop_
_entity_poly.entity_id
_entity_poly.type
_entity_poly.pdbx_seq_one_letter_code
_entity_poly.pdbx_strand_id
1 'polypeptide(L)'
;RKNNLSIICYDLSNLSEYAKVSNAAFKLMKKHLPGPFTFILPTSSELPKIYKNRKEVGIRVPDNNITRTLVQSLGNPILTMSIRDEDEVIEYTTDPELIHEKYEHQVDIVIDGGFGGLEASTVIDCTTDNFEIVRQGKGEL
;
A
#
# COMPACT_ATOMS: atom_id res chain seq x y z
N ARG A 1 -17.16 -0.93 8.27
CA ARG A 1 -15.76 -0.56 8.33
C ARG A 1 -15.29 -0.02 6.99
N LYS A 2 -14.58 1.08 7.01
CA LYS A 2 -14.03 1.66 5.79
C LYS A 2 -12.90 0.79 5.23
N ASN A 3 -12.91 0.61 3.91
CA ASN A 3 -11.78 0.02 3.23
C ASN A 3 -10.60 1.00 3.32
N ASN A 4 -9.46 0.50 3.72
CA ASN A 4 -8.26 1.31 3.76
C ASN A 4 -7.66 1.39 2.36
N LEU A 5 -7.66 2.58 1.79
CA LEU A 5 -6.97 2.83 0.55
C LEU A 5 -5.53 3.22 0.85
N SER A 6 -4.62 2.68 0.08
CA SER A 6 -3.21 3.01 0.17
C SER A 6 -2.72 3.53 -1.17
N ILE A 7 -1.67 4.31 -1.14
CA ILE A 7 -0.97 4.66 -2.37
C ILE A 7 0.41 4.02 -2.35
N ILE A 8 0.84 3.57 -3.51
CA ILE A 8 2.19 3.06 -3.72
C ILE A 8 3.00 4.18 -4.34
N CYS A 9 4.06 4.56 -3.64
CA CYS A 9 5.00 5.55 -4.10
C CYS A 9 6.29 4.87 -4.57
N TYR A 10 6.98 5.49 -5.52
CA TYR A 10 8.28 5.00 -5.96
C TYR A 10 9.32 5.12 -4.84
N ASP A 11 9.30 6.27 -4.17
CA ASP A 11 10.14 6.57 -3.00
C ASP A 11 9.41 7.62 -2.14
N LEU A 12 10.10 8.20 -1.18
CA LEU A 12 9.53 9.19 -0.26
C LEU A 12 9.76 10.64 -0.68
N SER A 13 10.29 10.88 -1.89
CA SER A 13 10.71 12.21 -2.31
C SER A 13 9.59 13.25 -2.30
N ASN A 14 8.39 12.88 -2.71
CA ASN A 14 7.27 13.81 -2.83
C ASN A 14 6.14 13.49 -1.86
N LEU A 15 6.49 12.87 -0.74
CA LEU A 15 5.49 12.40 0.23
C LEU A 15 4.58 13.51 0.74
N SER A 16 5.12 14.71 0.93
CA SER A 16 4.35 15.84 1.45
C SER A 16 3.22 16.32 0.54
N GLU A 17 3.25 15.95 -0.74
CA GLU A 17 2.15 16.23 -1.65
C GLU A 17 0.90 15.41 -1.33
N TYR A 18 1.06 14.28 -0.65
CA TYR A 18 -0.02 13.32 -0.43
C TYR A 18 -0.41 13.17 1.03
N ALA A 19 0.52 13.43 1.94
CA ALA A 19 0.31 13.18 3.35
C ALA A 19 1.05 14.20 4.20
N LYS A 20 0.55 14.37 5.42
CA LYS A 20 1.25 15.14 6.45
C LYS A 20 2.14 14.19 7.21
N VAL A 21 3.44 14.46 7.22
CA VAL A 21 4.41 13.59 7.86
C VAL A 21 5.27 14.36 8.86
N SER A 22 5.30 13.87 10.10
CA SER A 22 6.20 14.43 11.11
C SER A 22 7.63 13.95 10.87
N ASN A 23 8.60 14.64 11.46
CA ASN A 23 9.99 14.21 11.36
C ASN A 23 10.19 12.81 11.93
N ALA A 24 9.52 12.48 13.03
CA ALA A 24 9.60 11.17 13.66
C ALA A 24 9.04 10.09 12.74
N ALA A 25 7.87 10.33 12.15
CA ALA A 25 7.28 9.39 11.20
C ALA A 25 8.16 9.21 9.97
N PHE A 26 8.70 10.28 9.42
CA PHE A 26 9.58 10.21 8.26
C PHE A 26 10.82 9.37 8.53
N LYS A 27 11.44 9.54 9.68
CA LYS A 27 12.61 8.74 10.08
C LYS A 27 12.28 7.26 10.15
N LEU A 28 11.13 6.92 10.74
CA LEU A 28 10.68 5.54 10.84
C LEU A 28 10.44 4.95 9.46
N MET A 29 9.74 5.69 8.59
CA MET A 29 9.45 5.25 7.23
C MET A 29 10.73 5.05 6.42
N LYS A 30 11.64 5.99 6.50
CA LYS A 30 12.91 5.93 5.76
C LYS A 30 13.75 4.73 6.17
N LYS A 31 13.67 4.33 7.43
CA LYS A 31 14.40 3.17 7.96
C LYS A 31 13.86 1.85 7.41
N HIS A 32 12.56 1.77 7.12
CA HIS A 32 11.88 0.51 6.81
C HIS A 32 11.37 0.39 5.37
N LEU A 33 11.41 1.47 4.60
CA LEU A 33 10.97 1.44 3.21
C LEU A 33 12.17 1.59 2.26
N PRO A 34 12.20 0.91 1.10
CA PRO A 34 11.17 -0.03 0.63
C PRO A 34 11.09 -1.28 1.49
N GLY A 35 9.89 -1.81 1.63
CA GLY A 35 9.67 -2.99 2.45
C GLY A 35 8.19 -3.28 2.67
N PRO A 36 7.88 -4.35 3.40
CA PRO A 36 6.50 -4.85 3.56
C PRO A 36 5.74 -4.11 4.67
N PHE A 37 5.65 -2.79 4.53
CA PHE A 37 4.99 -1.91 5.50
C PHE A 37 3.97 -1.03 4.83
N THR A 38 2.90 -0.72 5.57
CA THR A 38 1.95 0.32 5.22
C THR A 38 1.91 1.31 6.39
N PHE A 39 2.27 2.56 6.11
CA PHE A 39 2.26 3.62 7.12
C PHE A 39 1.03 4.49 6.92
N ILE A 40 0.18 4.56 7.95
CA ILE A 40 -1.02 5.40 7.91
C ILE A 40 -0.66 6.80 8.38
N LEU A 41 -0.91 7.78 7.52
CA LEU A 41 -0.62 9.19 7.78
C LEU A 41 -1.87 10.03 7.57
N PRO A 42 -1.93 11.22 8.18
CA PRO A 42 -3.00 12.16 7.85
C PRO A 42 -2.87 12.59 6.38
N THR A 43 -4.01 12.75 5.71
CA THR A 43 -4.02 13.20 4.32
C THR A 43 -3.63 14.66 4.20
N SER A 44 -2.98 15.00 3.08
CA SER A 44 -2.82 16.41 2.68
C SER A 44 -4.07 16.87 1.95
N SER A 45 -4.19 18.18 1.75
CA SER A 45 -5.33 18.77 1.02
C SER A 45 -5.26 18.54 -0.49
N GLU A 46 -4.15 18.02 -1.01
CA GLU A 46 -3.91 17.89 -2.44
C GLU A 46 -4.24 16.53 -3.02
N LEU A 47 -4.77 15.60 -2.20
CA LEU A 47 -5.13 14.29 -2.67
C LEU A 47 -6.33 14.31 -3.63
N PRO A 48 -6.41 13.32 -4.55
CA PRO A 48 -7.53 13.20 -5.46
C PRO A 48 -8.88 13.11 -4.74
N LYS A 49 -9.95 13.42 -5.47
CA LYS A 49 -11.31 13.46 -4.92
C LYS A 49 -11.76 12.18 -4.21
N ILE A 50 -11.19 11.03 -4.57
CA ILE A 50 -11.50 9.77 -3.92
C ILE A 50 -11.17 9.80 -2.42
N TYR A 51 -10.26 10.70 -2.02
CA TYR A 51 -9.87 10.91 -0.61
C TYR A 51 -10.62 12.06 0.05
N LYS A 52 -11.58 12.69 -0.62
CA LYS A 52 -12.23 13.93 -0.14
C LYS A 52 -12.72 13.86 1.29
N ASN A 53 -13.31 12.74 1.68
CA ASN A 53 -13.85 12.55 3.03
C ASN A 53 -13.00 11.63 3.88
N ARG A 54 -11.76 11.37 3.46
CA ARG A 54 -10.83 10.51 4.19
C ARG A 54 -9.79 11.36 4.86
N LYS A 55 -9.58 11.10 6.14
CA LYS A 55 -8.60 11.82 6.95
C LYS A 55 -7.24 11.16 6.93
N GLU A 56 -7.16 9.93 6.44
CA GLU A 56 -5.97 9.10 6.49
C GLU A 56 -5.69 8.45 5.15
N VAL A 57 -4.41 8.22 4.89
CA VAL A 57 -3.94 7.53 3.70
C VAL A 57 -2.83 6.57 4.10
N GLY A 58 -2.87 5.35 3.56
CA GLY A 58 -1.78 4.40 3.72
C GLY A 58 -0.70 4.67 2.69
N ILE A 59 0.55 4.69 3.13
CA ILE A 59 1.70 4.89 2.25
C ILE A 59 2.49 3.60 2.18
N ARG A 60 2.78 3.15 0.97
CA ARG A 60 3.57 1.96 0.72
C ARG A 60 4.68 2.25 -0.29
N VAL A 61 5.85 1.67 -0.07
CA VAL A 61 6.94 1.60 -1.04
C VAL A 61 7.40 0.15 -1.02
N PRO A 62 6.72 -0.73 -1.77
CA PRO A 62 7.06 -2.15 -1.76
C PRO A 62 8.40 -2.41 -2.43
N ASP A 63 9.13 -3.37 -1.87
CA ASP A 63 10.38 -3.83 -2.46
C ASP A 63 10.07 -4.83 -3.57
N ASN A 64 9.55 -4.32 -4.68
CA ASN A 64 9.09 -5.13 -5.81
C ASN A 64 9.36 -4.38 -7.11
N ASN A 65 10.17 -4.96 -7.97
CA ASN A 65 10.62 -4.29 -9.20
C ASN A 65 9.47 -4.01 -10.18
N ILE A 66 8.50 -4.89 -10.26
CA ILE A 66 7.34 -4.70 -11.15
C ILE A 66 6.55 -3.47 -10.73
N THR A 67 6.20 -3.41 -9.45
CA THR A 67 5.42 -2.31 -8.88
C THR A 67 6.18 -0.99 -8.98
N ARG A 68 7.46 -1.00 -8.65
CA ARG A 68 8.30 0.21 -8.72
C ARG A 68 8.44 0.71 -10.15
N THR A 69 8.61 -0.19 -11.10
CA THR A 69 8.69 0.18 -12.52
C THR A 69 7.40 0.81 -13.01
N LEU A 70 6.25 0.25 -12.60
CA LEU A 70 4.95 0.80 -12.97
C LEU A 70 4.79 2.23 -12.43
N VAL A 71 5.09 2.46 -11.17
CA VAL A 71 4.95 3.78 -10.55
C VAL A 71 5.89 4.77 -11.19
N GLN A 72 7.14 4.38 -11.43
CA GLN A 72 8.13 5.23 -12.08
C GLN A 72 7.71 5.60 -13.50
N SER A 73 7.23 4.63 -14.26
CA SER A 73 6.82 4.85 -15.64
C SER A 73 5.57 5.72 -15.73
N LEU A 74 4.65 5.56 -14.78
CA LEU A 74 3.44 6.37 -14.71
C LEU A 74 3.76 7.82 -14.30
N GLY A 75 4.77 8.01 -13.47
CA GLY A 75 5.20 9.33 -13.04
C GLY A 75 4.47 9.89 -11.82
N ASN A 76 3.59 9.09 -11.22
CA ASN A 76 2.87 9.47 -9.99
C ASN A 76 2.47 8.20 -9.22
N PRO A 77 2.12 8.33 -7.94
CA PRO A 77 1.69 7.19 -7.13
C PRO A 77 0.46 6.49 -7.69
N ILE A 78 0.31 5.23 -7.33
CA ILE A 78 -0.82 4.38 -7.74
C ILE A 78 -1.70 4.12 -6.52
N LEU A 79 -3.00 4.33 -6.68
CA LEU A 79 -3.98 3.97 -5.67
C LEU A 79 -4.15 2.46 -5.65
N THR A 80 -4.11 1.85 -4.47
CA THR A 80 -4.14 0.40 -4.33
C THR A 80 -5.05 -0.07 -3.22
N MET A 81 -5.47 -1.31 -3.37
CA MET A 81 -6.17 -2.08 -2.34
C MET A 81 -5.63 -3.50 -2.37
N SER A 82 -5.67 -4.15 -1.22
CA SER A 82 -5.31 -5.56 -1.15
C SER A 82 -6.46 -6.43 -1.67
N ILE A 83 -6.09 -7.50 -2.37
CA ILE A 83 -7.03 -8.57 -2.69
C ILE A 83 -7.26 -9.36 -1.42
N ARG A 84 -8.51 -9.57 -1.06
CA ARG A 84 -8.89 -10.40 0.07
C ARG A 84 -9.84 -11.49 -0.39
N ASP A 85 -9.58 -12.70 0.07
CA ASP A 85 -10.49 -13.81 -0.15
C ASP A 85 -11.15 -14.15 1.19
N GLU A 86 -12.45 -13.94 1.28
CA GLU A 86 -13.22 -14.21 2.48
C GLU A 86 -13.50 -15.69 2.68
N ASP A 87 -13.29 -16.49 1.63
CA ASP A 87 -13.59 -17.92 1.65
C ASP A 87 -12.40 -18.77 2.06
N GLU A 88 -11.33 -18.17 2.54
CA GLU A 88 -10.11 -18.86 2.98
C GLU A 88 -9.41 -19.66 1.86
N VAL A 89 -9.74 -19.43 0.62
CA VAL A 89 -9.04 -20.04 -0.52
C VAL A 89 -7.78 -19.23 -0.79
N ILE A 90 -6.76 -19.55 -0.04
CA ILE A 90 -5.51 -18.79 -0.01
C ILE A 90 -4.82 -18.75 -1.38
N GLU A 91 -4.97 -19.79 -2.18
CA GLU A 91 -4.42 -19.86 -3.52
C GLU A 91 -4.83 -18.67 -4.40
N TYR A 92 -6.02 -18.16 -4.20
CA TYR A 92 -6.50 -17.01 -4.97
C TYR A 92 -5.67 -15.74 -4.73
N THR A 93 -5.08 -15.61 -3.54
CA THR A 93 -4.31 -14.39 -3.22
C THR A 93 -2.86 -14.50 -3.62
N THR A 94 -2.39 -15.70 -3.98
CA THR A 94 -0.97 -15.94 -4.28
C THR A 94 -0.72 -16.38 -5.71
N ASP A 95 -1.66 -17.10 -6.34
CA ASP A 95 -1.50 -17.64 -7.69
C ASP A 95 -2.07 -16.66 -8.73
N PRO A 96 -1.24 -16.08 -9.59
CA PRO A 96 -1.72 -15.10 -10.58
C PRO A 96 -2.72 -15.69 -11.59
N GLU A 97 -2.65 -16.97 -11.88
CA GLU A 97 -3.64 -17.59 -12.79
C GLU A 97 -5.02 -17.63 -12.15
N LEU A 98 -5.11 -17.99 -10.87
CA LEU A 98 -6.37 -18.02 -10.15
C LEU A 98 -6.91 -16.60 -9.94
N ILE A 99 -6.04 -15.64 -9.68
CA ILE A 99 -6.42 -14.23 -9.57
C ILE A 99 -7.00 -13.74 -10.90
N HIS A 100 -6.34 -14.05 -12.00
CA HIS A 100 -6.83 -13.71 -13.34
C HIS A 100 -8.20 -14.31 -13.59
N GLU A 101 -8.37 -15.59 -13.32
CA GLU A 101 -9.62 -16.30 -13.52
C GLU A 101 -10.77 -15.66 -12.73
N LYS A 102 -10.49 -15.24 -11.48
CA LYS A 102 -11.51 -14.65 -10.62
C LYS A 102 -11.88 -13.20 -11.02
N TYR A 103 -10.91 -12.42 -11.48
CA TYR A 103 -11.10 -10.99 -11.68
C TYR A 103 -11.05 -10.52 -13.14
N GLU A 104 -10.84 -11.42 -14.11
CA GLU A 104 -10.63 -11.04 -15.50
C GLU A 104 -11.74 -10.17 -16.10
N HIS A 105 -12.96 -10.31 -15.62
CA HIS A 105 -14.09 -9.51 -16.11
C HIS A 105 -14.31 -8.24 -15.30
N GLN A 106 -13.52 -7.99 -14.27
CA GLN A 106 -13.64 -6.84 -13.38
C GLN A 106 -12.47 -5.87 -13.50
N VAL A 107 -11.40 -6.27 -14.15
CA VAL A 107 -10.19 -5.45 -14.31
C VAL A 107 -9.77 -5.43 -15.78
N ASP A 108 -9.04 -4.40 -16.14
CA ASP A 108 -8.54 -4.26 -17.51
C ASP A 108 -7.33 -5.15 -17.77
N ILE A 109 -6.48 -5.32 -16.77
CA ILE A 109 -5.20 -6.03 -16.90
C ILE A 109 -4.91 -6.79 -15.62
N VAL A 110 -4.37 -7.98 -15.75
CA VAL A 110 -3.76 -8.73 -14.65
C VAL A 110 -2.29 -8.93 -15.00
N ILE A 111 -1.40 -8.51 -14.10
CA ILE A 111 0.02 -8.64 -14.30
C ILE A 111 0.52 -9.85 -13.52
N ASP A 112 1.06 -10.82 -14.25
CA ASP A 112 1.63 -12.02 -13.66
C ASP A 112 3.07 -11.77 -13.25
N GLY A 113 3.27 -11.55 -11.96
CA GLY A 113 4.60 -11.38 -11.37
C GLY A 113 5.11 -12.62 -10.64
N GLY A 114 4.46 -13.78 -10.88
CA GLY A 114 4.74 -14.99 -10.15
C GLY A 114 3.87 -15.11 -8.90
N PHE A 115 4.11 -16.15 -8.13
CA PHE A 115 3.35 -16.40 -6.91
C PHE A 115 3.66 -15.32 -5.85
N GLY A 116 2.62 -14.83 -5.22
CA GLY A 116 2.77 -13.88 -4.11
C GLY A 116 2.95 -14.58 -2.78
N GLY A 117 3.15 -13.78 -1.74
CA GLY A 117 3.23 -14.27 -0.37
C GLY A 117 1.87 -14.32 0.31
N LEU A 118 1.79 -15.08 1.39
CA LEU A 118 0.57 -15.21 2.19
C LEU A 118 0.46 -14.13 3.25
N GLU A 119 1.58 -13.54 3.64
CA GLU A 119 1.58 -12.53 4.69
C GLU A 119 1.36 -11.14 4.12
N ALA A 120 0.44 -10.41 4.74
CA ALA A 120 0.17 -9.03 4.41
C ALA A 120 1.27 -8.11 4.96
N SER A 121 1.25 -6.85 4.53
CA SER A 121 2.16 -5.84 5.09
C SER A 121 1.86 -5.59 6.57
N THR A 122 2.87 -5.16 7.30
CA THR A 122 2.69 -4.63 8.64
C THR A 122 2.13 -3.22 8.53
N VAL A 123 1.04 -2.94 9.23
CA VAL A 123 0.36 -1.65 9.19
C VAL A 123 0.65 -0.89 10.47
N ILE A 124 1.22 0.31 10.32
CA ILE A 124 1.59 1.17 11.44
C ILE A 124 0.83 2.48 11.35
N ASP A 125 0.11 2.83 12.41
CA ASP A 125 -0.58 4.11 12.49
C ASP A 125 0.40 5.18 12.95
N CYS A 126 0.70 6.10 12.04
CA CYS A 126 1.57 7.24 12.28
C CYS A 126 0.80 8.57 12.17
N THR A 127 -0.51 8.55 12.41
CA THR A 127 -1.32 9.77 12.39
C THR A 127 -0.99 10.69 13.55
N THR A 128 -0.41 10.14 14.61
CA THR A 128 0.21 10.91 15.70
C THR A 128 1.61 10.35 15.92
N ASP A 129 2.42 11.03 16.74
CA ASP A 129 3.77 10.54 17.04
C ASP A 129 3.79 9.40 18.07
N ASN A 130 2.64 8.98 18.55
CA ASN A 130 2.47 7.76 19.33
C ASN A 130 2.16 6.61 18.37
N PHE A 131 3.19 6.07 17.74
CA PHE A 131 3.04 5.07 16.69
C PHE A 131 2.49 3.75 17.24
N GLU A 132 1.51 3.18 16.53
CA GLU A 132 0.88 1.93 16.91
C GLU A 132 0.90 0.94 15.76
N ILE A 133 1.23 -0.32 16.07
CA ILE A 133 1.08 -1.40 15.10
C ILE A 133 -0.38 -1.80 15.07
N VAL A 134 -1.07 -1.46 13.98
CA VAL A 134 -2.48 -1.80 13.76
C VAL A 134 -2.62 -3.26 13.36
N ARG A 135 -1.65 -3.76 12.60
CA ARG A 135 -1.63 -5.14 12.15
C ARG A 135 -0.17 -5.56 12.00
N GLN A 136 0.20 -6.62 12.71
CA GLN A 136 1.48 -7.24 12.52
C GLN A 136 1.40 -8.13 11.27
N GLY A 137 2.24 -7.86 10.30
CA GLY A 137 2.36 -8.65 9.09
C GLY A 137 3.79 -9.08 8.88
N LYS A 138 4.23 -9.08 7.63
CA LYS A 138 5.56 -9.56 7.25
C LYS A 138 6.69 -8.66 7.76
N GLY A 139 6.45 -7.35 7.87
CA GLY A 139 7.49 -6.41 8.27
C GLY A 139 7.78 -6.43 9.77
N GLU A 140 9.05 -6.37 10.12
CA GLU A 140 9.52 -6.27 11.51
C GLU A 140 10.14 -4.89 11.73
N LEU A 141 9.71 -4.21 12.79
CA LEU A 141 10.27 -2.90 13.17
C LEU A 141 11.64 -3.02 13.83
#